data_25d49f34bd4ed28297ce36fee3ab8a14
#
_entry.id   25d49f34bd4ed28297ce36fee3ab8a14
#
_cell.length_a   1.000
_cell.length_b   1.000
_cell.length_c   1.000
_cell.angle_alpha   90.00
_cell.angle_beta   90.00
_cell.angle_gamma   90.00
#
_symmetry.space_group_name_H-M   'P 1'
#
loop_
_entity.id
_entity.type
_entity.pdbx_description
1 polymer ?
#
loop_
_entity_poly.entity_id
_entity_poly.type
_entity_poly.pdbx_seq_one_letter_code
_entity_poly.pdbx_strand_id
1 'polypeptide(L)'
;AVQNEMFTELLSQINASSTTETKVLKTRNRFLRQIGRYAAVACIILAVGSGAYYAGVKRPADDANTEVTMSVSNGQKADIILADGTKVYINSDSRIVYDNTYNKKTRMVSLEGEAYFEVAKDKEKPFIVKANGINVQALGTSFNIRAHKDDKSVAVILISGKVKVDDGRHEAYMKPNERLVCNLTNGQFEKSELHPNASYLLWRSNELAFYGESFEEICTMLTRMYNCKFIFKNEKVKQYTYHGIIKNSSLNNVLEYISQAGGINYKIKSDNTIVIY
;
A
#
# COMPACT_ATOMS: atom_id res chain seq x y z
N ALA A 1 76.72 9.62 -86.22
CA ALA A 1 76.18 8.29 -85.92
C ALA A 1 76.08 8.00 -84.41
N VAL A 2 76.96 8.49 -83.57
CA VAL A 2 77.06 8.14 -82.14
C VAL A 2 75.91 8.76 -81.23
N GLN A 3 75.32 9.85 -81.72
CA GLN A 3 74.32 10.59 -80.94
C GLN A 3 72.91 9.94 -80.98
N ASN A 4 72.62 9.15 -82.02
CA ASN A 4 71.30 8.47 -82.14
C ASN A 4 71.23 7.15 -81.36
N GLU A 5 72.35 6.48 -81.12
CA GLU A 5 72.37 5.24 -80.33
C GLU A 5 72.10 5.54 -78.80
N MET A 6 72.71 6.60 -78.32
CA MET A 6 72.57 6.98 -76.92
C MET A 6 71.14 7.45 -76.59
N PHE A 7 70.39 8.01 -77.53
CA PHE A 7 69.03 8.43 -77.38
C PHE A 7 68.03 7.27 -77.38
N THR A 8 68.31 6.23 -78.20
CA THR A 8 67.48 5.00 -78.20
C THR A 8 67.67 4.15 -76.95
N GLU A 9 68.90 4.16 -76.40
CA GLU A 9 69.18 3.42 -75.14
C GLU A 9 68.57 4.08 -73.95
N LEU A 10 68.52 5.41 -73.87
CA LEU A 10 67.83 6.17 -72.85
C LEU A 10 66.30 5.99 -72.92
N LEU A 11 65.69 5.91 -74.09
CA LEU A 11 64.24 5.65 -74.25
C LEU A 11 63.90 4.23 -73.92
N SER A 12 64.79 3.25 -74.11
CA SER A 12 64.51 1.85 -73.63
C SER A 12 64.59 1.72 -72.12
N GLN A 13 65.42 2.49 -71.41
CA GLN A 13 65.51 2.50 -69.97
C GLN A 13 64.30 3.21 -69.32
N ILE A 14 63.75 4.24 -69.93
CA ILE A 14 62.56 4.94 -69.45
C ILE A 14 61.34 4.07 -69.65
N ASN A 15 61.22 3.30 -70.70
CA ASN A 15 60.09 2.39 -70.90
C ASN A 15 60.13 1.13 -70.00
N ALA A 16 61.34 0.70 -69.58
CA ALA A 16 61.49 -0.41 -68.65
C ALA A 16 61.05 -0.06 -67.20
N SER A 17 61.20 1.25 -66.83
CA SER A 17 60.82 1.71 -65.50
C SER A 17 59.32 1.94 -65.32
N SER A 18 58.54 2.08 -66.40
CA SER A 18 57.12 2.34 -66.34
C SER A 18 56.21 1.10 -66.15
N THR A 19 56.81 -0.13 -66.29
CA THR A 19 56.01 -1.36 -66.24
C THR A 19 55.90 -2.01 -64.85
N THR A 20 56.61 -1.47 -63.83
CA THR A 20 56.75 -2.12 -62.54
C THR A 20 55.73 -1.53 -61.50
N GLU A 21 55.11 -0.37 -61.75
CA GLU A 21 54.24 0.30 -60.75
C GLU A 21 52.77 -0.15 -60.75
N THR A 22 52.31 -0.85 -61.78
CA THR A 22 50.85 -1.20 -61.86
C THR A 22 50.47 -2.48 -61.13
N LYS A 23 51.40 -3.26 -60.56
CA LYS A 23 51.08 -4.51 -59.84
C LYS A 23 50.87 -4.33 -58.35
N VAL A 24 51.36 -3.27 -57.72
CA VAL A 24 51.27 -3.06 -56.28
C VAL A 24 49.92 -2.49 -55.86
N LEU A 25 49.24 -1.75 -56.71
CA LEU A 25 47.93 -1.10 -56.34
C LEU A 25 46.71 -2.05 -56.37
N LYS A 26 46.80 -3.21 -57.04
CA LYS A 26 45.66 -4.15 -57.17
C LYS A 26 45.47 -5.07 -55.95
N THR A 27 46.50 -5.33 -55.17
CA THR A 27 46.47 -6.18 -53.96
C THR A 27 46.04 -5.41 -52.77
N ARG A 28 46.29 -4.10 -52.65
CA ARG A 28 45.89 -3.25 -51.51
C ARG A 28 44.36 -3.02 -51.45
N ASN A 29 43.69 -2.98 -52.60
CA ASN A 29 42.24 -2.81 -52.66
C ASN A 29 41.44 -4.07 -52.26
N ARG A 30 42.02 -5.27 -52.42
CA ARG A 30 41.35 -6.52 -51.99
C ARG A 30 41.37 -6.66 -50.44
N PHE A 31 42.44 -6.32 -49.77
CA PHE A 31 42.61 -6.37 -48.33
C PHE A 31 41.70 -5.33 -47.63
N LEU A 32 41.68 -4.12 -48.16
CA LEU A 32 40.76 -3.07 -47.63
C LEU A 32 39.28 -3.42 -47.82
N ARG A 33 38.93 -4.10 -48.93
CA ARG A 33 37.55 -4.60 -49.11
C ARG A 33 37.18 -5.74 -48.17
N GLN A 34 38.11 -6.60 -47.79
CA GLN A 34 37.88 -7.65 -46.79
C GLN A 34 37.74 -7.08 -45.39
N ILE A 35 38.60 -6.15 -44.97
CA ILE A 35 38.48 -5.45 -43.68
C ILE A 35 37.14 -4.69 -43.60
N GLY A 36 36.73 -4.02 -44.68
CA GLY A 36 35.45 -3.33 -44.72
C GLY A 36 34.23 -4.27 -44.53
N ARG A 37 34.31 -5.51 -45.03
CA ARG A 37 33.27 -6.53 -44.83
C ARG A 37 33.20 -7.01 -43.39
N TYR A 38 34.32 -7.26 -42.73
CA TYR A 38 34.37 -7.67 -41.34
C TYR A 38 34.00 -6.54 -40.39
N ALA A 39 34.39 -5.30 -40.72
CA ALA A 39 33.95 -4.11 -39.96
C ALA A 39 32.43 -3.90 -40.04
N ALA A 40 31.82 -4.07 -41.21
CA ALA A 40 30.36 -3.99 -41.37
C ALA A 40 29.62 -5.05 -40.56
N VAL A 41 30.10 -6.31 -40.54
CA VAL A 41 29.52 -7.39 -39.75
C VAL A 41 29.66 -7.09 -38.24
N ALA A 42 30.81 -6.60 -37.79
CA ALA A 42 31.03 -6.22 -36.39
C ALA A 42 30.09 -5.06 -35.97
N CYS A 43 29.91 -4.06 -36.84
CA CYS A 43 28.94 -2.97 -36.56
C CYS A 43 27.50 -3.47 -36.48
N ILE A 44 27.09 -4.43 -37.30
CA ILE A 44 25.76 -5.03 -37.26
C ILE A 44 25.58 -5.80 -35.94
N ILE A 45 26.59 -6.61 -35.56
CA ILE A 45 26.53 -7.37 -34.29
C ILE A 45 26.44 -6.40 -33.10
N LEU A 46 27.21 -5.32 -33.08
CA LEU A 46 27.17 -4.31 -32.04
C LEU A 46 25.82 -3.56 -32.03
N ALA A 47 25.28 -3.23 -33.20
CA ALA A 47 23.98 -2.56 -33.32
C ALA A 47 22.84 -3.47 -32.86
N VAL A 48 22.84 -4.76 -33.26
CA VAL A 48 21.83 -5.73 -32.81
C VAL A 48 22.01 -6.05 -31.32
N GLY A 49 23.25 -6.23 -30.85
CA GLY A 49 23.55 -6.48 -29.43
C GLY A 49 23.16 -5.31 -28.54
N SER A 50 23.50 -4.08 -28.96
CA SER A 50 23.08 -2.88 -28.23
C SER A 50 21.55 -2.66 -28.27
N GLY A 51 20.92 -2.90 -29.43
CA GLY A 51 19.47 -2.83 -29.58
C GLY A 51 18.75 -3.86 -28.70
N ALA A 52 19.24 -5.09 -28.67
CA ALA A 52 18.71 -6.15 -27.82
C ALA A 52 18.94 -5.84 -26.31
N TYR A 53 20.10 -5.29 -25.95
CA TYR A 53 20.41 -4.85 -24.58
C TYR A 53 19.48 -3.72 -24.15
N TYR A 54 19.33 -2.67 -24.96
CA TYR A 54 18.44 -1.56 -24.67
C TYR A 54 16.94 -1.98 -24.65
N ALA A 55 16.53 -2.89 -25.51
CA ALA A 55 15.19 -3.46 -25.51
C ALA A 55 14.94 -4.36 -24.28
N GLY A 56 15.95 -5.08 -23.82
CA GLY A 56 15.91 -5.90 -22.61
C GLY A 56 15.89 -5.07 -21.32
N VAL A 57 16.71 -4.01 -21.27
CA VAL A 57 16.79 -3.11 -20.11
C VAL A 57 15.58 -2.19 -20.03
N LYS A 58 14.98 -1.82 -21.16
CA LYS A 58 13.76 -0.98 -21.23
C LYS A 58 12.47 -1.79 -21.32
N ARG A 59 12.49 -3.10 -21.09
CA ARG A 59 11.21 -3.74 -20.75
C ARG A 59 10.78 -3.08 -19.46
N PRO A 60 9.69 -2.26 -19.44
CA PRO A 60 9.05 -1.96 -18.18
C PRO A 60 8.79 -3.35 -17.60
N ALA A 61 9.33 -3.63 -16.42
CA ALA A 61 8.79 -4.72 -15.61
C ALA A 61 7.29 -4.49 -15.72
N ASP A 62 6.56 -5.48 -16.22
CA ASP A 62 5.11 -5.42 -16.29
C ASP A 62 4.66 -4.89 -14.94
N ASP A 63 4.30 -3.59 -14.90
CA ASP A 63 3.66 -2.96 -13.76
C ASP A 63 2.23 -3.52 -13.70
N ALA A 64 2.11 -4.85 -13.71
CA ALA A 64 0.93 -5.50 -13.25
C ALA A 64 0.75 -4.98 -11.83
N ASN A 65 -0.30 -4.18 -11.65
CA ASN A 65 -0.60 -3.54 -10.38
C ASN A 65 -0.84 -4.65 -9.35
N THR A 66 0.26 -5.14 -8.76
CA THR A 66 0.23 -6.28 -7.84
C THR A 66 -0.23 -5.73 -6.50
N GLU A 67 -1.46 -6.07 -6.13
CA GLU A 67 -2.02 -5.71 -4.84
C GLU A 67 -1.61 -6.73 -3.77
N VAL A 68 -1.16 -6.23 -2.64
CA VAL A 68 -0.96 -7.01 -1.42
C VAL A 68 -2.17 -6.82 -0.54
N THR A 69 -2.83 -7.91 -0.22
CA THR A 69 -4.00 -7.93 0.65
C THR A 69 -3.69 -8.67 1.95
N MET A 70 -3.95 -8.03 3.08
CA MET A 70 -3.95 -8.62 4.42
C MET A 70 -5.37 -8.62 4.96
N SER A 71 -5.92 -9.79 5.26
CA SER A 71 -7.26 -9.96 5.83
C SER A 71 -7.18 -10.63 7.19
N VAL A 72 -7.90 -10.09 8.16
CA VAL A 72 -8.01 -10.59 9.52
C VAL A 72 -9.46 -10.99 9.77
N SER A 73 -9.67 -12.26 10.07
CA SER A 73 -11.00 -12.81 10.30
C SER A 73 -11.58 -12.39 11.66
N ASN A 74 -12.88 -12.61 11.84
CA ASN A 74 -13.54 -12.44 13.13
C ASN A 74 -12.81 -13.22 14.23
N GLY A 75 -12.67 -12.63 15.41
CA GLY A 75 -11.99 -13.24 16.55
C GLY A 75 -10.46 -13.22 16.48
N GLN A 76 -9.88 -12.67 15.42
CA GLN A 76 -8.43 -12.61 15.22
C GLN A 76 -7.93 -11.16 15.21
N LYS A 77 -6.64 -10.99 15.41
CA LYS A 77 -5.90 -9.73 15.27
C LYS A 77 -4.57 -10.00 14.61
N ALA A 78 -3.99 -9.02 13.95
CA ALA A 78 -2.69 -9.13 13.33
C ALA A 78 -1.89 -7.84 13.49
N ASP A 79 -0.57 -7.99 13.59
CA ASP A 79 0.38 -6.89 13.59
C ASP A 79 1.29 -7.04 12.37
N ILE A 80 1.48 -5.96 11.62
CA ILE A 80 2.35 -5.94 10.45
C ILE A 80 3.27 -4.72 10.47
N ILE A 81 4.40 -4.84 9.80
CA ILE A 81 5.30 -3.72 9.53
C ILE A 81 5.36 -3.53 8.01
N LEU A 82 4.99 -2.34 7.55
CA LEU A 82 5.04 -1.97 6.14
C LEU A 82 6.49 -1.66 5.71
N ALA A 83 6.71 -1.59 4.39
CA ALA A 83 8.05 -1.40 3.83
C ALA A 83 8.73 -0.07 4.21
N ASP A 84 7.97 0.93 4.69
CA ASP A 84 8.47 2.21 5.19
C ASP A 84 8.77 2.21 6.71
N GLY A 85 8.55 1.07 7.39
CA GLY A 85 8.68 0.93 8.84
C GLY A 85 7.43 1.32 9.63
N THR A 86 6.34 1.70 8.97
CA THR A 86 5.04 1.93 9.63
C THR A 86 4.53 0.64 10.24
N LYS A 87 4.16 0.67 11.54
CA LYS A 87 3.51 -0.45 12.21
C LYS A 87 2.01 -0.30 12.12
N VAL A 88 1.35 -1.39 11.77
CA VAL A 88 -0.11 -1.44 11.67
C VAL A 88 -0.62 -2.59 12.52
N TYR A 89 -1.51 -2.28 13.45
CA TYR A 89 -2.23 -3.25 14.26
C TYR A 89 -3.63 -3.35 13.70
N ILE A 90 -4.01 -4.53 13.25
CA ILE A 90 -5.26 -4.78 12.53
C ILE A 90 -6.21 -5.53 13.46
N ASN A 91 -7.40 -4.98 13.67
CA ASN A 91 -8.43 -5.59 14.50
C ASN A 91 -9.22 -6.66 13.74
N SER A 92 -10.10 -7.35 14.45
CA SER A 92 -10.99 -8.38 13.90
C SER A 92 -11.87 -7.83 12.78
N ASP A 93 -12.21 -8.69 11.81
CA ASP A 93 -13.05 -8.33 10.66
C ASP A 93 -12.51 -7.12 9.88
N SER A 94 -11.22 -7.18 9.58
CA SER A 94 -10.53 -6.04 8.95
C SER A 94 -9.63 -6.48 7.81
N ARG A 95 -9.47 -5.60 6.83
CA ARG A 95 -8.67 -5.83 5.63
C ARG A 95 -7.87 -4.58 5.28
N ILE A 96 -6.60 -4.77 4.97
CA ILE A 96 -5.71 -3.73 4.43
C ILE A 96 -5.24 -4.16 3.05
N VAL A 97 -5.26 -3.22 2.11
CA VAL A 97 -4.78 -3.41 0.74
C VAL A 97 -3.83 -2.29 0.38
N TYR A 98 -2.70 -2.62 -0.22
CA TYR A 98 -1.78 -1.66 -0.85
C TYR A 98 -1.13 -2.30 -2.08
N ASP A 99 -0.65 -1.49 -2.99
CA ASP A 99 -0.06 -1.95 -4.25
C ASP A 99 1.48 -1.84 -4.28
N ASN A 100 2.08 -2.31 -5.36
CA ASN A 100 3.51 -2.27 -5.60
C ASN A 100 4.07 -0.85 -5.79
N THR A 101 3.21 0.19 -5.83
CA THR A 101 3.61 1.60 -5.86
C THR A 101 3.78 2.20 -4.47
N TYR A 102 3.37 1.44 -3.41
CA TYR A 102 3.54 1.85 -2.02
C TYR A 102 4.97 2.29 -1.73
N ASN A 103 5.12 3.42 -1.05
CA ASN A 103 6.40 4.05 -0.70
C ASN A 103 7.26 4.53 -1.90
N LYS A 104 6.75 4.55 -3.14
CA LYS A 104 7.45 5.19 -4.27
C LYS A 104 7.32 6.71 -4.22
N LYS A 105 6.10 7.25 -4.37
CA LYS A 105 5.77 8.69 -4.28
C LYS A 105 4.92 9.01 -3.07
N THR A 106 3.98 8.13 -2.74
CA THR A 106 3.07 8.22 -1.61
C THR A 106 3.06 6.88 -0.89
N ARG A 107 2.57 6.87 0.35
CA ARG A 107 2.38 5.67 1.17
C ARG A 107 0.89 5.46 1.34
N MET A 108 0.25 4.87 0.30
CA MET A 108 -1.20 4.73 0.26
C MET A 108 -1.62 3.31 0.64
N VAL A 109 -2.59 3.21 1.53
CA VAL A 109 -3.25 1.96 1.92
C VAL A 109 -4.77 2.13 1.89
N SER A 110 -5.50 1.08 1.57
CA SER A 110 -6.96 1.01 1.71
C SER A 110 -7.29 0.18 2.94
N LEU A 111 -8.20 0.66 3.76
CA LEU A 111 -8.67 -0.02 4.97
C LEU A 111 -10.18 -0.27 4.87
N GLU A 112 -10.57 -1.51 5.14
CA GLU A 112 -11.93 -1.91 5.51
C GLU A 112 -11.87 -2.55 6.89
N GLY A 113 -12.62 -2.06 7.88
CA GLY A 113 -12.54 -2.52 9.25
C GLY A 113 -11.88 -1.53 10.21
N GLU A 114 -11.12 -2.02 11.19
CA GLU A 114 -10.46 -1.19 12.20
C GLU A 114 -8.96 -1.49 12.27
N ALA A 115 -8.15 -0.44 12.25
CA ALA A 115 -6.72 -0.55 12.44
C ALA A 115 -6.12 0.67 13.15
N TYR A 116 -5.08 0.40 13.94
CA TYR A 116 -4.24 1.42 14.56
C TYR A 116 -2.91 1.48 13.82
N PHE A 117 -2.48 2.70 13.52
CA PHE A 117 -1.29 2.99 12.75
C PHE A 117 -0.27 3.75 13.61
N GLU A 118 0.96 3.26 13.64
CA GLU A 118 2.13 4.00 14.11
C GLU A 118 2.98 4.36 12.89
N VAL A 119 2.67 5.50 12.28
CA VAL A 119 3.24 5.89 10.98
C VAL A 119 4.69 6.36 11.14
N ALA A 120 5.58 5.78 10.36
CA ALA A 120 6.97 6.22 10.26
C ALA A 120 7.05 7.68 9.78
N LYS A 121 7.94 8.47 10.41
CA LYS A 121 8.10 9.89 10.09
C LYS A 121 8.73 10.07 8.71
N ASP A 122 7.99 10.65 7.79
CA ASP A 122 8.46 11.08 6.48
C ASP A 122 7.61 12.27 6.02
N LYS A 123 8.23 13.44 5.91
CA LYS A 123 7.56 14.69 5.50
C LYS A 123 7.39 14.82 3.99
N GLU A 124 8.19 14.10 3.22
CA GLU A 124 8.19 14.19 1.77
C GLU A 124 7.18 13.22 1.14
N LYS A 125 6.91 12.09 1.82
CA LYS A 125 5.96 11.08 1.36
C LYS A 125 4.80 10.96 2.33
N PRO A 126 3.64 11.56 2.06
CA PRO A 126 2.48 11.45 2.93
C PRO A 126 1.99 10.00 3.01
N PHE A 127 1.60 9.57 4.22
CA PHE A 127 0.89 8.32 4.46
C PHE A 127 -0.61 8.58 4.37
N ILE A 128 -1.31 7.85 3.52
CA ILE A 128 -2.73 8.06 3.24
C ILE A 128 -3.48 6.76 3.43
N VAL A 129 -4.48 6.76 4.32
CA VAL A 129 -5.42 5.66 4.48
C VAL A 129 -6.73 6.04 3.80
N LYS A 130 -7.18 5.21 2.86
CA LYS A 130 -8.52 5.31 2.24
C LYS A 130 -9.47 4.34 2.94
N ALA A 131 -10.58 4.85 3.47
CA ALA A 131 -11.55 4.06 4.22
C ALA A 131 -12.97 4.58 3.99
N ASN A 132 -13.84 3.78 3.34
CA ASN A 132 -15.25 4.14 3.06
C ASN A 132 -15.44 5.56 2.48
N GLY A 133 -14.60 5.95 1.49
CA GLY A 133 -14.67 7.27 0.85
C GLY A 133 -14.00 8.41 1.62
N ILE A 134 -13.45 8.14 2.80
CA ILE A 134 -12.68 9.09 3.61
C ILE A 134 -11.20 8.85 3.38
N ASN A 135 -10.42 9.93 3.23
CA ASN A 135 -8.97 9.91 3.20
C ASN A 135 -8.43 10.45 4.52
N VAL A 136 -7.51 9.72 5.12
CA VAL A 136 -6.83 10.12 6.35
C VAL A 136 -5.34 10.24 6.05
N GLN A 137 -4.82 11.47 6.06
CA GLN A 137 -3.43 11.77 5.70
C GLN A 137 -2.59 12.09 6.93
N ALA A 138 -1.40 11.47 7.00
CA ALA A 138 -0.44 11.59 8.09
C ALA A 138 1.01 11.74 7.59
N LEU A 139 1.89 12.35 8.41
CA LEU A 139 3.33 12.52 8.10
C LEU A 139 4.26 11.88 9.14
N GLY A 140 3.71 11.20 10.13
CA GLY A 140 4.46 10.61 11.25
C GLY A 140 3.65 10.76 12.53
N THR A 141 2.58 9.98 12.65
CA THR A 141 1.52 10.12 13.63
C THR A 141 1.08 8.75 14.12
N SER A 142 0.45 8.72 15.29
CA SER A 142 -0.21 7.53 15.79
C SER A 142 -1.71 7.79 15.86
N PHE A 143 -2.51 6.98 15.15
CA PHE A 143 -3.97 7.16 15.07
C PHE A 143 -4.69 5.83 14.82
N ASN A 144 -5.96 5.78 15.19
CA ASN A 144 -6.86 4.67 14.93
C ASN A 144 -7.92 5.08 13.90
N ILE A 145 -8.28 4.17 13.02
CA ILE A 145 -9.42 4.33 12.11
C ILE A 145 -10.34 3.14 12.31
N ARG A 146 -11.64 3.39 12.46
CA ARG A 146 -12.71 2.41 12.41
C ARG A 146 -13.63 2.74 11.24
N ALA A 147 -13.70 1.83 10.27
CA ALA A 147 -14.41 1.98 9.01
C ALA A 147 -14.86 0.61 8.48
N HIS A 148 -15.68 -0.12 9.26
CA HIS A 148 -16.26 -1.37 8.76
C HIS A 148 -17.27 -1.10 7.66
N LYS A 149 -17.41 -2.03 6.75
CA LYS A 149 -18.27 -1.90 5.57
C LYS A 149 -19.72 -1.55 5.91
N ASP A 150 -20.25 -2.15 6.98
CA ASP A 150 -21.64 -1.97 7.40
C ASP A 150 -21.84 -0.82 8.39
N ASP A 151 -20.75 -0.13 8.79
CA ASP A 151 -20.85 1.01 9.70
C ASP A 151 -21.39 2.24 8.95
N LYS A 152 -22.27 3.01 9.59
CA LYS A 152 -22.84 4.24 9.04
C LYS A 152 -21.89 5.45 9.12
N SER A 153 -20.73 5.26 9.72
CA SER A 153 -19.75 6.32 9.94
C SER A 153 -18.32 5.76 9.92
N VAL A 154 -17.37 6.64 9.62
CA VAL A 154 -15.95 6.40 9.83
C VAL A 154 -15.53 7.19 11.05
N ALA A 155 -14.87 6.54 12.01
CA ALA A 155 -14.32 7.18 13.18
C ALA A 155 -12.79 7.20 13.11
N VAL A 156 -12.20 8.39 13.33
CA VAL A 156 -10.75 8.59 13.41
C VAL A 156 -10.41 9.12 14.80
N ILE A 157 -9.40 8.54 15.42
CA ILE A 157 -8.90 8.95 16.72
C ILE A 157 -7.41 9.26 16.60
N LEU A 158 -7.02 10.46 16.96
CA LEU A 158 -5.63 10.88 16.91
C LEU A 158 -4.98 10.81 18.30
N ILE A 159 -3.91 10.02 18.40
CA ILE A 159 -3.14 9.83 19.64
C ILE A 159 -1.93 10.76 19.67
N SER A 160 -1.18 10.87 18.58
CA SER A 160 -0.02 11.75 18.52
C SER A 160 0.19 12.31 17.11
N GLY A 161 0.77 13.51 17.03
CA GLY A 161 1.10 14.18 15.75
C GLY A 161 -0.04 15.01 15.19
N LYS A 162 -0.24 14.97 13.87
CA LYS A 162 -1.29 15.72 13.15
C LYS A 162 -1.85 14.85 12.03
N VAL A 163 -3.16 14.90 11.85
CA VAL A 163 -3.88 14.20 10.79
C VAL A 163 -4.78 15.19 10.05
N LYS A 164 -4.83 15.07 8.73
CA LYS A 164 -5.85 15.67 7.88
C LYS A 164 -6.82 14.57 7.47
N VAL A 165 -8.12 14.83 7.62
CA VAL A 165 -9.20 13.95 7.16
C VAL A 165 -10.00 14.68 6.11
N ASP A 166 -10.27 14.05 4.98
CA ASP A 166 -11.10 14.62 3.91
C ASP A 166 -11.98 13.57 3.24
N ASP A 167 -13.13 13.99 2.73
CA ASP A 167 -14.07 13.20 1.91
C ASP A 167 -14.11 13.67 0.45
N GLY A 168 -13.18 14.56 0.06
CA GLY A 168 -13.16 15.24 -1.23
C GLY A 168 -14.06 16.48 -1.32
N ARG A 169 -14.95 16.74 -0.33
CA ARG A 169 -15.81 17.94 -0.24
C ARG A 169 -15.51 18.76 1.01
N HIS A 170 -15.28 18.07 2.13
CA HIS A 170 -14.98 18.65 3.44
C HIS A 170 -13.62 18.19 3.89
N GLU A 171 -12.93 19.03 4.66
CA GLU A 171 -11.67 18.68 5.30
C GLU A 171 -11.63 19.11 6.75
N ALA A 172 -10.96 18.31 7.58
CA ALA A 172 -10.74 18.60 8.99
C ALA A 172 -9.31 18.26 9.39
N TYR A 173 -8.72 19.11 10.22
CA TYR A 173 -7.42 18.86 10.84
C TYR A 173 -7.63 18.44 12.28
N MET A 174 -6.94 17.38 12.70
CA MET A 174 -7.04 16.84 14.05
C MET A 174 -5.76 17.14 14.86
N LYS A 175 -5.98 17.37 16.16
CA LYS A 175 -4.95 17.46 17.20
C LYS A 175 -4.95 16.19 18.04
N PRO A 176 -3.85 15.87 18.75
CA PRO A 176 -3.84 14.76 19.69
C PRO A 176 -5.00 14.81 20.68
N ASN A 177 -5.53 13.65 21.05
CA ASN A 177 -6.70 13.47 21.91
C ASN A 177 -8.02 13.99 21.31
N GLU A 178 -8.12 14.13 20.00
CA GLU A 178 -9.38 14.37 19.30
C GLU A 178 -9.91 13.09 18.65
N ARG A 179 -11.24 12.97 18.62
CA ARG A 179 -12.01 12.00 17.85
C ARG A 179 -12.80 12.76 16.77
N LEU A 180 -12.76 12.27 15.55
CA LEU A 180 -13.58 12.75 14.44
C LEU A 180 -14.48 11.61 13.95
N VAL A 181 -15.78 11.88 13.85
CA VAL A 181 -16.76 10.95 13.25
C VAL A 181 -17.25 11.55 11.95
N CYS A 182 -17.06 10.82 10.87
CA CYS A 182 -17.54 11.19 9.54
C CYS A 182 -18.79 10.37 9.26
N ASN A 183 -19.96 10.99 9.27
CA ASN A 183 -21.22 10.33 8.98
C ASN A 183 -21.36 10.10 7.46
N LEU A 184 -21.43 8.86 7.03
CA LEU A 184 -21.46 8.47 5.61
C LEU A 184 -22.83 8.76 4.95
N THR A 185 -23.89 8.97 5.74
CA THR A 185 -25.23 9.21 5.20
C THR A 185 -25.42 10.68 4.82
N ASN A 186 -24.97 11.62 5.66
CA ASN A 186 -25.19 13.05 5.45
C ASN A 186 -23.89 13.85 5.18
N GLY A 187 -22.72 13.20 5.25
CA GLY A 187 -21.41 13.83 5.03
C GLY A 187 -20.95 14.76 6.16
N GLN A 188 -21.61 14.74 7.32
CA GLN A 188 -21.22 15.61 8.43
C GLN A 188 -19.99 15.07 9.16
N PHE A 189 -19.11 16.00 9.55
CA PHE A 189 -17.93 15.76 10.36
C PHE A 189 -18.16 16.30 11.77
N GLU A 190 -18.18 15.40 12.76
CA GLU A 190 -18.34 15.73 14.17
C GLU A 190 -17.02 15.51 14.90
N LYS A 191 -16.45 16.57 15.43
CA LYS A 191 -15.21 16.54 16.19
C LYS A 191 -15.51 16.68 17.68
N SER A 192 -14.88 15.84 18.50
CA SER A 192 -14.96 15.87 19.95
C SER A 192 -13.58 15.61 20.57
N GLU A 193 -13.36 16.10 21.76
CA GLU A 193 -12.20 15.70 22.56
C GLU A 193 -12.43 14.32 23.16
N LEU A 194 -11.36 13.54 23.27
CA LEU A 194 -11.40 12.26 23.95
C LEU A 194 -11.58 12.48 25.45
N HIS A 195 -12.45 11.69 26.05
CA HIS A 195 -12.55 11.70 27.51
C HIS A 195 -11.20 11.33 28.13
N PRO A 196 -10.71 12.04 29.17
CA PRO A 196 -9.36 11.83 29.73
C PRO A 196 -9.08 10.38 30.17
N ASN A 197 -10.12 9.64 30.55
CA ASN A 197 -10.04 8.24 30.98
C ASN A 197 -10.46 7.25 29.89
N ALA A 198 -10.76 7.72 28.67
CA ALA A 198 -11.22 6.86 27.60
C ALA A 198 -10.02 6.27 26.87
N SER A 199 -9.85 4.99 26.97
CA SER A 199 -8.81 4.26 26.25
C SER A 199 -9.40 3.61 24.99
N TYR A 200 -9.42 4.37 23.92
CA TYR A 200 -9.98 3.95 22.63
C TYR A 200 -9.16 2.88 21.88
N LEU A 201 -8.04 2.46 22.47
CA LEU A 201 -7.20 1.39 21.96
C LEU A 201 -7.24 0.13 22.83
N LEU A 202 -8.22 0.03 23.70
CA LEU A 202 -8.37 -1.10 24.63
C LEU A 202 -8.52 -2.44 23.90
N TRP A 203 -9.03 -2.42 22.66
CA TRP A 203 -9.10 -3.62 21.86
C TRP A 203 -7.72 -4.28 21.65
N ARG A 204 -6.59 -3.51 21.68
CA ARG A 204 -5.24 -4.06 21.61
C ARG A 204 -4.86 -4.88 22.85
N SER A 205 -5.35 -4.53 24.01
CA SER A 205 -5.11 -5.23 25.28
C SER A 205 -6.22 -6.20 25.69
N ASN A 206 -7.13 -6.53 24.77
CA ASN A 206 -8.32 -7.34 25.04
C ASN A 206 -9.24 -6.75 26.11
N GLU A 207 -9.30 -5.44 26.17
CA GLU A 207 -10.22 -4.71 27.04
C GLU A 207 -11.32 -4.06 26.19
N LEU A 208 -12.46 -3.83 26.75
CA LEU A 208 -13.61 -3.17 26.14
C LEU A 208 -14.02 -1.97 26.96
N ALA A 209 -14.30 -0.85 26.29
CA ALA A 209 -14.86 0.33 26.92
C ALA A 209 -16.15 0.72 26.19
N PHE A 210 -17.16 1.04 26.96
CA PHE A 210 -18.44 1.51 26.49
C PHE A 210 -18.68 2.92 27.05
N TYR A 211 -19.00 3.86 26.18
CA TYR A 211 -19.20 5.28 26.50
C TYR A 211 -20.58 5.78 26.06
N GLY A 212 -21.59 4.91 26.14
CA GLY A 212 -22.95 5.20 25.74
C GLY A 212 -23.38 4.50 24.46
N GLU A 213 -22.58 3.55 23.99
CA GLU A 213 -22.96 2.72 22.85
C GLU A 213 -24.24 1.94 23.17
N SER A 214 -25.12 1.81 22.17
CA SER A 214 -26.31 0.97 22.24
C SER A 214 -25.94 -0.50 22.30
N PHE A 215 -26.83 -1.31 22.87
CA PHE A 215 -26.61 -2.75 22.95
C PHE A 215 -26.49 -3.40 21.56
N GLU A 216 -27.17 -2.86 20.57
CA GLU A 216 -27.03 -3.33 19.18
C GLU A 216 -25.62 -3.08 18.64
N GLU A 217 -25.05 -1.89 18.88
CA GLU A 217 -23.66 -1.56 18.48
C GLU A 217 -22.65 -2.42 19.24
N ILE A 218 -22.87 -2.66 20.53
CA ILE A 218 -22.05 -3.56 21.35
C ILE A 218 -22.12 -4.99 20.79
N CYS A 219 -23.30 -5.52 20.49
CA CYS A 219 -23.44 -6.85 19.90
C CYS A 219 -22.74 -6.97 18.54
N THR A 220 -22.77 -5.91 17.73
CA THR A 220 -22.04 -5.85 16.46
C THR A 220 -20.53 -5.95 16.69
N MET A 221 -20.00 -5.20 17.67
CA MET A 221 -18.58 -5.25 18.06
C MET A 221 -18.20 -6.65 18.57
N LEU A 222 -19.02 -7.24 19.46
CA LEU A 222 -18.79 -8.58 20.01
C LEU A 222 -18.86 -9.67 18.93
N THR A 223 -19.75 -9.54 17.95
CA THR A 223 -19.81 -10.44 16.79
C THR A 223 -18.47 -10.51 16.06
N ARG A 224 -17.88 -9.34 15.79
CA ARG A 224 -16.56 -9.25 15.13
C ARG A 224 -15.44 -9.78 16.04
N MET A 225 -15.45 -9.40 17.32
CA MET A 225 -14.37 -9.69 18.26
C MET A 225 -14.31 -11.16 18.70
N TYR A 226 -15.47 -11.83 18.82
CA TYR A 226 -15.55 -13.20 19.34
C TYR A 226 -16.08 -14.21 18.33
N ASN A 227 -16.32 -13.79 17.09
CA ASN A 227 -16.89 -14.63 16.04
C ASN A 227 -18.18 -15.34 16.51
N CYS A 228 -19.12 -14.57 17.04
CA CYS A 228 -20.40 -15.04 17.55
C CYS A 228 -21.56 -14.37 16.81
N LYS A 229 -22.80 -14.85 17.07
CA LYS A 229 -24.03 -14.28 16.49
C LYS A 229 -25.01 -13.92 17.58
N PHE A 230 -25.70 -12.77 17.44
CA PHE A 230 -26.76 -12.36 18.36
C PHE A 230 -28.12 -12.48 17.69
N ILE A 231 -29.11 -13.02 18.44
CA ILE A 231 -30.53 -13.11 18.04
C ILE A 231 -31.33 -12.45 19.12
N PHE A 232 -31.98 -11.35 18.79
CA PHE A 232 -32.85 -10.64 19.72
C PHE A 232 -34.26 -11.20 19.64
N LYS A 233 -34.80 -11.61 20.78
CA LYS A 233 -36.23 -11.95 20.98
C LYS A 233 -37.03 -10.76 21.47
N ASN A 234 -36.35 -9.76 22.05
CA ASN A 234 -36.90 -8.50 22.48
C ASN A 234 -36.13 -7.35 21.78
N GLU A 235 -36.74 -6.71 20.81
CA GLU A 235 -36.13 -5.62 20.04
C GLU A 235 -35.86 -4.36 20.89
N LYS A 236 -36.63 -4.16 22.00
CA LYS A 236 -36.49 -2.95 22.84
C LYS A 236 -35.11 -2.87 23.51
N VAL A 237 -34.53 -4.01 23.86
CA VAL A 237 -33.20 -4.02 24.52
C VAL A 237 -32.04 -3.54 23.65
N LYS A 238 -32.20 -3.51 22.33
CA LYS A 238 -31.22 -3.01 21.41
C LYS A 238 -30.80 -1.56 21.68
N GLN A 239 -31.73 -0.76 22.18
CA GLN A 239 -31.54 0.68 22.46
C GLN A 239 -30.97 0.96 23.87
N TYR A 240 -30.76 -0.07 24.69
CA TYR A 240 -30.12 0.12 25.98
C TYR A 240 -28.68 0.57 25.78
N THR A 241 -28.27 1.58 26.55
CA THR A 241 -26.90 2.12 26.45
C THR A 241 -26.08 1.67 27.65
N TYR A 242 -24.78 1.46 27.41
CA TYR A 242 -23.86 0.96 28.42
C TYR A 242 -22.68 1.91 28.60
N HIS A 243 -22.25 2.01 29.87
CA HIS A 243 -21.04 2.76 30.23
C HIS A 243 -20.15 1.89 31.12
N GLY A 244 -18.88 1.82 30.83
CA GLY A 244 -17.91 1.09 31.66
C GLY A 244 -16.73 0.53 30.89
N ILE A 245 -15.79 -0.01 31.64
CA ILE A 245 -14.60 -0.67 31.10
C ILE A 245 -14.55 -2.09 31.63
N ILE A 246 -14.46 -3.05 30.72
CA ILE A 246 -14.32 -4.48 31.04
C ILE A 246 -12.89 -4.90 30.70
N LYS A 247 -12.12 -5.26 31.72
CA LYS A 247 -10.74 -5.73 31.58
C LYS A 247 -10.70 -7.24 31.38
N ASN A 248 -9.70 -7.72 30.64
CA ASN A 248 -9.53 -9.15 30.34
C ASN A 248 -10.82 -9.82 29.86
N SER A 249 -11.48 -9.18 28.91
CA SER A 249 -12.80 -9.57 28.48
C SER A 249 -12.78 -10.92 27.76
N SER A 250 -13.41 -11.92 28.35
CA SER A 250 -13.96 -13.07 27.63
C SER A 250 -15.39 -12.76 27.23
N LEU A 251 -15.91 -13.43 26.20
CA LEU A 251 -17.31 -13.26 25.80
C LEU A 251 -18.27 -13.48 26.99
N ASN A 252 -18.01 -14.49 27.82
CA ASN A 252 -18.83 -14.77 28.98
C ASN A 252 -18.81 -13.62 29.99
N ASN A 253 -17.66 -13.07 30.31
CA ASN A 253 -17.56 -11.94 31.26
C ASN A 253 -18.29 -10.71 30.72
N VAL A 254 -18.19 -10.44 29.42
CA VAL A 254 -18.89 -9.31 28.79
C VAL A 254 -20.40 -9.50 28.86
N LEU A 255 -20.89 -10.70 28.53
CA LEU A 255 -22.32 -11.02 28.57
C LEU A 255 -22.85 -10.98 30.00
N GLU A 256 -22.08 -11.45 30.95
CA GLU A 256 -22.45 -11.38 32.38
C GLU A 256 -22.55 -9.92 32.86
N TYR A 257 -21.56 -9.08 32.52
CA TYR A 257 -21.59 -7.65 32.85
C TYR A 257 -22.81 -6.96 32.24
N ILE A 258 -23.09 -7.18 30.95
CA ILE A 258 -24.25 -6.60 30.26
C ILE A 258 -25.58 -7.09 30.86
N SER A 259 -25.67 -8.37 31.17
CA SER A 259 -26.83 -8.97 31.79
C SER A 259 -27.13 -8.32 33.17
N GLN A 260 -26.13 -8.19 34.02
CA GLN A 260 -26.25 -7.60 35.35
C GLN A 260 -26.56 -6.09 35.27
N ALA A 261 -25.89 -5.35 34.40
CA ALA A 261 -26.06 -3.91 34.28
C ALA A 261 -27.40 -3.52 33.62
N GLY A 262 -27.86 -4.29 32.63
CA GLY A 262 -29.06 -3.99 31.84
C GLY A 262 -30.29 -4.82 32.17
N GLY A 263 -30.19 -5.78 33.09
CA GLY A 263 -31.31 -6.69 33.43
C GLY A 263 -31.72 -7.59 32.26
N ILE A 264 -30.77 -7.89 31.35
CA ILE A 264 -31.02 -8.66 30.13
C ILE A 264 -30.71 -10.14 30.41
N ASN A 265 -31.61 -11.01 29.98
CA ASN A 265 -31.37 -12.45 30.00
C ASN A 265 -30.82 -12.93 28.67
N TYR A 266 -29.87 -13.87 28.73
CA TYR A 266 -29.28 -14.45 27.52
C TYR A 266 -29.09 -15.97 27.66
N LYS A 267 -28.97 -16.65 26.50
CA LYS A 267 -28.65 -18.07 26.43
C LYS A 267 -27.64 -18.29 25.26
N ILE A 268 -26.53 -18.93 25.59
CA ILE A 268 -25.52 -19.33 24.59
C ILE A 268 -25.90 -20.69 24.03
N LYS A 269 -25.95 -20.84 22.71
CA LYS A 269 -26.12 -22.10 22.00
C LYS A 269 -24.77 -22.69 21.58
N SER A 270 -24.75 -23.96 21.17
CA SER A 270 -23.56 -24.70 20.81
C SER A 270 -22.82 -24.19 19.56
N ASP A 271 -23.48 -23.35 18.77
CA ASP A 271 -22.94 -22.75 17.52
C ASP A 271 -22.44 -21.30 17.69
N ASN A 272 -22.05 -20.91 18.89
CA ASN A 272 -21.70 -19.53 19.26
C ASN A 272 -22.81 -18.51 19.01
N THR A 273 -24.06 -18.94 18.96
CA THR A 273 -25.21 -18.05 18.88
C THR A 273 -25.71 -17.67 20.27
N ILE A 274 -25.81 -16.37 20.51
CA ILE A 274 -26.33 -15.79 21.75
C ILE A 274 -27.76 -15.32 21.51
N VAL A 275 -28.72 -15.88 22.26
CA VAL A 275 -30.14 -15.46 22.20
C VAL A 275 -30.40 -14.53 23.34
N ILE A 276 -30.90 -13.35 23.05
CA ILE A 276 -31.24 -12.27 23.98
C ILE A 276 -32.76 -12.25 24.16
N TYR A 277 -33.22 -12.21 25.40
CA TYR A 277 -34.64 -12.24 25.77
C TYR A 277 -35.13 -10.93 26.39
#